data_9d8a31c121eae7ec43a14a173f5443ed
#
_entry.id   9d8a31c121eae7ec43a14a173f5443ed
#
_cell.length_a   1.000
_cell.length_b   1.000
_cell.length_c   1.000
_cell.angle_alpha   90.00
_cell.angle_beta   90.00
_cell.angle_gamma   90.00
#
_symmetry.space_group_name_H-M   'P 1'
#
loop_
_entity.id
_entity.type
_entity.pdbx_description
1 polymer ?
#
loop_
_entity_poly.entity_id
_entity_poly.type
_entity_poly.pdbx_seq_one_letter_code
_entity_poly.pdbx_strand_id
1 'polypeptide(L)'
;MAATRERWSTFACVSEPEPPTPESTESTPEGSPHSRRMLAVRILAAVLVAAVSLAVDRLWLEDDAKRDTYGATIRTKEIDSEILDRTMDVKVVVPKGAPANDRSLVVFLHGRGENEMSYLVDPMFEALNELKTRAPVMAFPDGGDASFWHDRDSGDWGTYVLDELIPLLVERFDIDPDKIAIGGISMGGFGAYDLARLQPDTFCAVAGHSPAIWESAGETADGAFDDADDFETNDIIAIAGRDPSPYEDMKVWLDAGDDDPFLDGDEAFEEALRENGVFPVVKHGDGGHDSDYWNGNWREYLGWYAHVLRKCGEQAEEVSESKPSGRGGASDRNGPSSPGARRDGNSGA
;
A
#
# COMPACT_ATOMS: atom_id res chain seq x y z
N MET A 1 -25.02 -0.06 59.24
CA MET A 1 -25.73 -1.11 59.96
C MET A 1 -25.19 -2.45 59.45
N ALA A 2 -24.39 -3.03 60.27
CA ALA A 2 -24.31 -4.35 60.89
C ALA A 2 -24.01 -5.42 59.84
N ALA A 3 -22.82 -5.94 59.67
CA ALA A 3 -21.96 -6.74 60.56
C ALA A 3 -22.64 -8.03 61.05
N THR A 4 -22.22 -9.14 60.53
CA THR A 4 -22.08 -10.35 61.35
C THR A 4 -20.91 -11.22 60.85
N ARG A 5 -19.99 -11.38 61.79
CA ARG A 5 -18.91 -12.38 61.85
C ARG A 5 -19.44 -13.63 62.56
N GLU A 6 -18.98 -14.80 62.18
CA GLU A 6 -18.75 -15.95 63.09
C GLU A 6 -17.76 -16.89 62.37
N ARG A 7 -16.61 -17.12 62.85
CA ARG A 7 -15.92 -17.70 64.00
C ARG A 7 -15.94 -19.23 64.01
N TRP A 8 -14.74 -19.80 63.79
CA TRP A 8 -13.98 -20.83 64.52
C TRP A 8 -14.52 -22.27 64.58
N SER A 9 -13.67 -23.22 64.13
CA SER A 9 -13.15 -24.23 65.13
C SER A 9 -11.92 -24.93 64.55
N THR A 10 -10.88 -24.77 65.28
CA THR A 10 -9.63 -25.56 65.36
C THR A 10 -9.92 -26.99 65.84
N PHE A 11 -9.41 -27.99 65.11
CA PHE A 11 -9.15 -29.29 65.69
C PHE A 11 -7.70 -29.69 65.43
N ALA A 12 -7.13 -30.17 66.57
CA ALA A 12 -5.72 -30.46 66.73
C ALA A 12 -5.30 -31.81 66.13
N CYS A 13 -4.01 -31.86 65.86
CA CYS A 13 -3.19 -33.01 65.49
C CYS A 13 -3.47 -34.32 66.24
N VAL A 14 -3.51 -35.39 65.44
CA VAL A 14 -3.05 -36.68 65.85
C VAL A 14 -2.15 -37.25 64.77
N SER A 15 -0.89 -37.44 65.06
CA SER A 15 0.12 -38.05 64.21
C SER A 15 -0.05 -39.56 64.21
N GLU A 16 -0.28 -40.15 63.05
CA GLU A 16 -0.11 -41.58 62.81
C GLU A 16 1.21 -41.85 62.06
N PRO A 17 1.85 -43.00 62.30
CA PRO A 17 3.20 -43.30 61.82
C PRO A 17 3.17 -43.65 60.31
N GLU A 18 4.20 -43.20 59.64
CA GLU A 18 4.47 -43.47 58.19
C GLU A 18 4.66 -44.99 57.97
N PRO A 19 4.04 -45.50 56.84
CA PRO A 19 4.42 -46.84 56.39
C PRO A 19 5.73 -46.74 55.56
N PRO A 20 6.49 -47.82 55.45
CA PRO A 20 7.80 -47.85 54.83
C PRO A 20 7.68 -47.62 53.27
N THR A 21 8.58 -46.79 52.80
CA THR A 21 8.82 -46.53 51.33
C THR A 21 9.12 -47.86 50.62
N PRO A 22 8.44 -48.13 49.49
CA PRO A 22 8.88 -49.19 48.59
C PRO A 22 10.06 -48.73 47.75
N GLU A 23 11.08 -49.54 47.65
CA GLU A 23 12.21 -49.39 46.73
C GLU A 23 11.74 -49.15 45.32
N SER A 24 12.19 -48.05 44.75
CA SER A 24 12.01 -47.72 43.36
C SER A 24 12.85 -48.63 42.46
N THR A 25 12.24 -49.65 41.90
CA THR A 25 12.79 -50.31 40.73
C THR A 25 12.56 -49.42 39.51
N GLU A 26 13.62 -48.78 39.06
CA GLU A 26 13.67 -48.10 37.77
C GLU A 26 13.40 -49.11 36.65
N SER A 27 12.15 -49.18 36.22
CA SER A 27 11.79 -49.82 34.94
C SER A 27 11.84 -48.78 33.86
N THR A 28 12.85 -48.82 33.00
CA THR A 28 12.91 -48.14 31.74
C THR A 28 11.63 -48.50 30.93
N PRO A 29 10.82 -47.54 30.49
CA PRO A 29 9.66 -47.88 29.69
C PRO A 29 10.13 -48.27 28.28
N GLU A 30 10.18 -49.57 27.98
CA GLU A 30 10.21 -50.06 26.61
C GLU A 30 8.94 -49.56 25.89
N GLY A 31 9.08 -48.54 25.06
CA GLY A 31 8.01 -48.02 24.25
C GLY A 31 7.32 -49.09 23.43
N SER A 32 6.03 -49.24 23.63
CA SER A 32 5.21 -50.25 22.94
C SER A 32 5.39 -50.15 21.40
N PRO A 33 5.30 -51.26 20.66
CA PRO A 33 5.47 -51.27 19.21
C PRO A 33 4.47 -50.32 18.49
N HIS A 34 3.37 -49.97 19.11
CA HIS A 34 2.41 -48.99 18.62
C HIS A 34 2.94 -47.56 18.69
N SER A 35 3.66 -47.16 19.73
CA SER A 35 4.22 -45.81 19.87
C SER A 35 5.36 -45.57 18.89
N ARG A 36 6.18 -46.59 18.62
CA ARG A 36 7.25 -46.52 17.60
C ARG A 36 6.70 -46.40 16.18
N ARG A 37 5.60 -47.10 15.87
CA ARG A 37 4.92 -46.95 14.55
C ARG A 37 4.28 -45.59 14.38
N MET A 38 3.62 -45.02 15.39
CA MET A 38 3.05 -43.68 15.34
C MET A 38 4.13 -42.60 15.22
N LEU A 39 5.27 -42.76 15.91
CA LEU A 39 6.40 -41.84 15.76
C LEU A 39 7.00 -41.90 14.37
N ALA A 40 7.17 -43.08 13.78
CA ALA A 40 7.68 -43.25 12.44
C ALA A 40 6.75 -42.65 11.37
N VAL A 41 5.43 -42.79 11.53
CA VAL A 41 4.43 -42.14 10.65
C VAL A 41 4.47 -40.63 10.75
N ARG A 42 4.61 -40.06 11.95
CA ARG A 42 4.74 -38.61 12.15
C ARG A 42 6.02 -38.04 11.55
N ILE A 43 7.14 -38.75 11.70
CA ILE A 43 8.42 -38.36 11.09
C ILE A 43 8.32 -38.43 9.55
N LEU A 44 7.71 -39.49 9.00
CA LEU A 44 7.53 -39.63 7.56
C LEU A 44 6.63 -38.51 7.00
N ALA A 45 5.55 -38.17 7.69
CA ALA A 45 4.66 -37.05 7.33
C ALA A 45 5.40 -35.71 7.38
N ALA A 46 6.19 -35.45 8.42
CA ALA A 46 6.98 -34.23 8.53
C ALA A 46 8.05 -34.11 7.42
N VAL A 47 8.71 -35.23 7.08
CA VAL A 47 9.69 -35.29 5.98
C VAL A 47 8.99 -35.05 4.62
N LEU A 48 7.79 -35.61 4.43
CA LEU A 48 7.03 -35.40 3.21
C LEU A 48 6.59 -33.94 3.06
N VAL A 49 6.11 -33.32 4.13
CA VAL A 49 5.74 -31.90 4.12
C VAL A 49 6.96 -31.03 3.83
N ALA A 50 8.10 -31.28 4.47
CA ALA A 50 9.33 -30.54 4.22
C ALA A 50 9.83 -30.75 2.77
N ALA A 51 9.72 -31.95 2.23
CA ALA A 51 10.09 -32.24 0.83
C ALA A 51 9.16 -31.56 -0.18
N VAL A 52 7.86 -31.47 0.11
CA VAL A 52 6.88 -30.75 -0.70
C VAL A 52 7.15 -29.24 -0.63
N SER A 53 7.40 -28.68 0.56
CA SER A 53 7.77 -27.27 0.70
C SER A 53 9.04 -26.93 -0.08
N LEU A 54 10.10 -27.73 0.05
CA LEU A 54 11.35 -27.55 -0.72
C LEU A 54 11.15 -27.71 -2.23
N ALA A 55 10.22 -28.56 -2.68
CA ALA A 55 9.90 -28.70 -4.10
C ALA A 55 9.11 -27.51 -4.63
N VAL A 56 8.18 -27.00 -3.84
CA VAL A 56 7.44 -25.77 -4.15
C VAL A 56 8.41 -24.59 -4.21
N ASP A 57 9.27 -24.39 -3.19
CA ASP A 57 10.28 -23.33 -3.19
C ASP A 57 11.22 -23.42 -4.40
N ARG A 58 11.60 -24.65 -4.81
CA ARG A 58 12.42 -24.82 -6.02
C ARG A 58 11.67 -24.51 -7.31
N LEU A 59 10.40 -24.86 -7.41
CA LEU A 59 9.58 -24.51 -8.58
C LEU A 59 9.42 -23.00 -8.71
N TRP A 60 9.19 -22.30 -7.60
CA TRP A 60 9.13 -20.83 -7.57
C TRP A 60 10.49 -20.19 -7.93
N LEU A 61 11.59 -20.70 -7.39
CA LEU A 61 12.94 -20.22 -7.70
C LEU A 61 13.36 -20.50 -9.16
N GLU A 62 12.85 -21.59 -9.76
CA GLU A 62 13.10 -21.92 -11.18
C GLU A 62 12.30 -21.04 -12.12
N ASP A 63 11.10 -20.59 -11.72
CA ASP A 63 10.27 -19.68 -12.50
C ASP A 63 10.83 -18.25 -12.46
N ASP A 64 11.27 -17.79 -11.30
CA ASP A 64 11.99 -16.51 -11.15
C ASP A 64 13.33 -16.49 -11.93
N ALA A 65 14.02 -17.65 -12.04
CA ALA A 65 15.25 -17.76 -12.79
C ALA A 65 15.08 -17.72 -14.32
N LYS A 66 13.84 -17.88 -14.81
CA LYS A 66 13.52 -17.87 -16.26
C LYS A 66 12.99 -16.52 -16.74
N ARG A 67 12.54 -15.65 -15.82
CA ARG A 67 11.97 -14.35 -16.17
C ARG A 67 13.04 -13.41 -16.70
N ASP A 68 12.82 -12.84 -17.88
CA ASP A 68 13.71 -11.78 -18.39
C ASP A 68 13.32 -10.42 -17.79
N THR A 69 14.11 -9.95 -16.83
CA THR A 69 13.91 -8.61 -16.24
C THR A 69 14.51 -7.51 -17.11
N TYR A 70 15.12 -7.81 -18.26
CA TYR A 70 15.82 -6.87 -19.14
C TYR A 70 16.87 -6.04 -18.37
N GLY A 71 17.38 -6.60 -17.29
CA GLY A 71 18.38 -5.97 -16.41
C GLY A 71 17.80 -4.98 -15.39
N ALA A 72 16.48 -4.95 -15.21
CA ALA A 72 15.89 -4.33 -14.04
C ALA A 72 16.25 -5.11 -12.78
N THR A 73 16.36 -4.39 -11.67
CA THR A 73 16.67 -5.00 -10.36
C THR A 73 15.40 -5.08 -9.54
N ILE A 74 15.02 -6.30 -9.13
CA ILE A 74 13.95 -6.52 -8.18
C ILE A 74 14.54 -6.49 -6.76
N ARG A 75 13.95 -5.70 -5.87
CA ARG A 75 14.32 -5.62 -4.45
C ARG A 75 13.12 -5.99 -3.62
N THR A 76 13.22 -7.07 -2.87
CA THR A 76 12.25 -7.38 -1.81
C THR A 76 12.59 -6.51 -0.60
N LYS A 77 11.57 -5.90 -0.02
CA LYS A 77 11.62 -5.18 1.24
C LYS A 77 10.57 -5.74 2.17
N GLU A 78 11.00 -6.02 3.37
CA GLU A 78 10.13 -6.29 4.50
C GLU A 78 9.97 -4.98 5.27
N ILE A 79 8.76 -4.61 5.58
CA ILE A 79 8.38 -3.42 6.33
C ILE A 79 7.71 -3.90 7.61
N ASP A 80 8.34 -3.68 8.75
CA ASP A 80 7.69 -3.90 10.03
C ASP A 80 6.71 -2.75 10.26
N SER A 81 5.47 -2.91 9.79
CA SER A 81 4.45 -1.89 9.88
C SER A 81 3.97 -1.73 11.33
N GLU A 82 4.11 -0.52 11.85
CA GLU A 82 3.54 -0.15 13.16
C GLU A 82 2.02 0.05 13.06
N ILE A 83 1.52 0.47 11.89
CA ILE A 83 0.10 0.69 11.61
C ILE A 83 -0.67 -0.63 11.57
N LEU A 84 -0.13 -1.63 10.85
CA LEU A 84 -0.78 -2.93 10.70
C LEU A 84 -0.38 -3.96 11.77
N ASP A 85 0.60 -3.64 12.67
CA ASP A 85 1.18 -4.53 13.68
C ASP A 85 1.64 -5.87 13.08
N ARG A 86 2.27 -5.81 11.90
CA ARG A 86 2.81 -6.98 11.18
C ARG A 86 3.90 -6.60 10.18
N THR A 87 4.68 -7.59 9.77
CA THR A 87 5.63 -7.43 8.67
C THR A 87 4.90 -7.51 7.33
N MET A 88 5.12 -6.53 6.46
CA MET A 88 4.56 -6.42 5.13
C MET A 88 5.64 -6.54 4.07
N ASP A 89 5.37 -7.28 3.00
CA ASP A 89 6.28 -7.42 1.88
C ASP A 89 5.99 -6.36 0.79
N VAL A 90 7.05 -5.85 0.17
CA VAL A 90 6.97 -5.03 -1.03
C VAL A 90 8.06 -5.41 -2.03
N LYS A 91 7.69 -5.60 -3.29
CA LYS A 91 8.64 -5.74 -4.40
C LYS A 91 8.83 -4.40 -5.08
N VAL A 92 10.08 -3.97 -5.15
CA VAL A 92 10.44 -2.73 -5.84
C VAL A 92 11.29 -3.06 -7.05
N VAL A 93 10.78 -2.72 -8.23
CA VAL A 93 11.47 -2.91 -9.50
C VAL A 93 12.14 -1.60 -9.89
N VAL A 94 13.47 -1.60 -9.91
CA VAL A 94 14.27 -0.47 -10.37
C VAL A 94 14.72 -0.75 -11.80
N PRO A 95 14.23 0.00 -12.81
CA PRO A 95 14.55 -0.24 -14.22
C PRO A 95 16.04 -0.04 -14.50
N LYS A 96 16.55 -0.79 -15.48
CA LYS A 96 17.89 -0.55 -16.00
C LYS A 96 17.98 0.85 -16.64
N GLY A 97 18.88 1.67 -16.14
CA GLY A 97 19.07 3.03 -16.67
C GLY A 97 18.19 4.08 -16.01
N ALA A 98 17.42 3.73 -14.97
CA ALA A 98 16.79 4.73 -14.12
C ALA A 98 17.85 5.71 -13.59
N PRO A 99 17.54 7.02 -13.50
CA PRO A 99 18.47 8.00 -12.95
C PRO A 99 18.86 7.63 -11.51
N ALA A 100 20.01 8.13 -11.05
CA ALA A 100 20.49 7.81 -9.69
C ALA A 100 19.66 8.49 -8.60
N ASN A 101 19.08 9.62 -8.91
CA ASN A 101 18.23 10.45 -8.05
C ASN A 101 17.10 11.04 -8.90
N ASP A 102 16.16 11.69 -8.27
CA ASP A 102 15.07 12.39 -8.95
C ASP A 102 14.18 11.42 -9.79
N ARG A 103 13.93 10.25 -9.22
CA ARG A 103 13.19 9.16 -9.86
C ARG A 103 11.70 9.38 -9.75
N SER A 104 10.98 8.93 -10.77
CA SER A 104 9.53 8.79 -10.67
C SER A 104 9.14 7.44 -10.07
N LEU A 105 7.99 7.41 -9.38
CA LEU A 105 7.45 6.22 -8.72
C LEU A 105 6.04 5.93 -9.22
N VAL A 106 5.75 4.66 -9.44
CA VAL A 106 4.39 4.13 -9.51
C VAL A 106 4.21 3.14 -8.38
N VAL A 107 3.27 3.39 -7.47
CA VAL A 107 2.78 2.41 -6.51
C VAL A 107 1.64 1.66 -7.21
N PHE A 108 1.82 0.35 -7.41
CA PHE A 108 0.88 -0.46 -8.18
C PHE A 108 0.25 -1.54 -7.29
N LEU A 109 -1.04 -1.39 -7.03
CA LEU A 109 -1.80 -2.16 -6.08
C LEU A 109 -2.39 -3.42 -6.72
N HIS A 110 -2.29 -4.56 -6.05
CA HIS A 110 -2.79 -5.84 -6.56
C HIS A 110 -4.30 -6.03 -6.36
N GLY A 111 -4.87 -6.95 -7.11
CA GLY A 111 -6.26 -7.37 -7.03
C GLY A 111 -6.54 -8.31 -5.84
N ARG A 112 -7.81 -8.61 -5.63
CA ARG A 112 -8.27 -9.51 -4.56
C ARG A 112 -7.68 -10.92 -4.73
N GLY A 113 -7.14 -11.48 -3.64
CA GLY A 113 -6.53 -12.81 -3.63
C GLY A 113 -5.16 -12.89 -4.31
N GLU A 114 -4.59 -11.75 -4.69
CA GLU A 114 -3.25 -11.61 -5.24
C GLU A 114 -2.26 -11.12 -4.17
N ASN A 115 -1.03 -10.82 -4.57
CA ASN A 115 0.03 -10.35 -3.69
C ASN A 115 1.08 -9.51 -4.44
N GLU A 116 2.15 -9.12 -3.77
CA GLU A 116 3.23 -8.30 -4.30
C GLU A 116 4.00 -8.93 -5.50
N MET A 117 3.79 -10.21 -5.79
CA MET A 117 4.43 -10.92 -6.90
C MET A 117 3.59 -10.94 -8.18
N SER A 118 2.28 -10.71 -8.07
CA SER A 118 1.28 -11.03 -9.10
C SER A 118 1.55 -10.33 -10.44
N TYR A 119 2.10 -9.13 -10.42
CA TYR A 119 2.37 -8.35 -11.64
C TYR A 119 3.85 -8.29 -12.04
N LEU A 120 4.69 -9.10 -11.44
CA LEU A 120 6.05 -9.31 -11.92
C LEU A 120 6.04 -10.28 -13.13
N VAL A 121 5.42 -9.88 -14.22
CA VAL A 121 5.17 -10.67 -15.42
C VAL A 121 6.01 -10.20 -16.60
N ASP A 122 6.30 -11.08 -17.55
CA ASP A 122 7.14 -10.75 -18.73
C ASP A 122 6.63 -9.53 -19.51
N PRO A 123 5.30 -9.36 -19.80
CA PRO A 123 4.80 -8.19 -20.49
C PRO A 123 5.09 -6.88 -19.78
N MET A 124 5.02 -6.86 -18.43
CA MET A 124 5.36 -5.69 -17.63
C MET A 124 6.85 -5.34 -17.76
N PHE A 125 7.76 -6.32 -17.64
CA PHE A 125 9.19 -6.07 -17.79
C PHE A 125 9.58 -5.65 -19.21
N GLU A 126 8.95 -6.22 -20.23
CA GLU A 126 9.15 -5.81 -21.63
C GLU A 126 8.76 -4.34 -21.81
N ALA A 127 7.55 -3.97 -21.39
CA ALA A 127 7.04 -2.61 -21.48
C ALA A 127 7.92 -1.61 -20.71
N LEU A 128 8.35 -1.99 -19.49
CA LEU A 128 9.25 -1.18 -18.68
C LEU A 128 10.60 -0.95 -19.37
N ASN A 129 11.17 -1.99 -19.99
CA ASN A 129 12.43 -1.90 -20.74
C ASN A 129 12.29 -0.98 -21.98
N GLU A 130 11.16 -0.96 -22.67
CA GLU A 130 10.95 -0.09 -23.84
C GLU A 130 11.00 1.39 -23.49
N LEU A 131 10.65 1.77 -22.27
CA LEU A 131 10.69 3.14 -21.79
C LEU A 131 12.10 3.68 -21.57
N LYS A 132 13.11 2.82 -21.39
CA LYS A 132 14.52 3.19 -21.17
C LYS A 132 14.68 4.07 -19.95
N THR A 133 15.27 5.26 -20.09
CA THR A 133 15.49 6.23 -19.00
C THR A 133 14.22 6.91 -18.51
N ARG A 134 13.09 6.71 -19.19
CA ARG A 134 11.78 7.26 -18.78
C ARG A 134 10.99 6.28 -17.89
N ALA A 135 11.50 5.08 -17.71
CA ALA A 135 10.82 4.06 -16.92
C ALA A 135 10.77 4.47 -15.45
N PRO A 136 9.58 4.49 -14.83
CA PRO A 136 9.45 4.76 -13.40
C PRO A 136 9.98 3.59 -12.56
N VAL A 137 10.33 3.84 -11.33
CA VAL A 137 10.42 2.80 -10.30
C VAL A 137 9.01 2.28 -10.04
N MET A 138 8.84 0.95 -10.00
CA MET A 138 7.56 0.32 -9.71
C MET A 138 7.62 -0.30 -8.32
N ALA A 139 6.63 -0.02 -7.50
CA ALA A 139 6.48 -0.65 -6.19
C ALA A 139 5.18 -1.45 -6.15
N PHE A 140 5.28 -2.71 -5.78
CA PHE A 140 4.18 -3.66 -5.66
C PHE A 140 4.10 -4.09 -4.20
N PRO A 141 3.29 -3.43 -3.35
CA PRO A 141 3.10 -3.85 -1.97
C PRO A 141 2.17 -5.05 -1.86
N ASP A 142 2.32 -5.85 -0.80
CA ASP A 142 1.28 -6.75 -0.33
C ASP A 142 0.24 -5.94 0.45
N GLY A 143 -1.03 -6.16 0.15
CA GLY A 143 -2.19 -5.53 0.78
C GLY A 143 -3.18 -6.53 1.37
N GLY A 144 -2.76 -7.80 1.52
CA GLY A 144 -3.63 -8.88 1.97
C GLY A 144 -4.69 -9.30 0.95
N ASP A 145 -5.43 -10.35 1.28
CA ASP A 145 -6.32 -11.03 0.30
C ASP A 145 -7.50 -10.18 -0.17
N ALA A 146 -8.05 -9.31 0.68
CA ALA A 146 -9.30 -8.60 0.40
C ALA A 146 -9.44 -7.28 1.18
N SER A 147 -8.34 -6.53 1.33
CA SER A 147 -8.35 -5.24 2.06
C SER A 147 -9.10 -4.14 1.33
N PHE A 148 -9.20 -4.23 0.01
CA PHE A 148 -9.62 -3.16 -0.89
C PHE A 148 -8.84 -1.86 -0.68
N TRP A 149 -7.69 -1.96 0.01
CA TRP A 149 -6.72 -0.90 0.25
C TRP A 149 -7.23 0.29 1.06
N HIS A 150 -8.40 0.15 1.76
CA HIS A 150 -8.92 1.16 2.67
C HIS A 150 -8.83 0.72 4.13
N ASP A 151 -8.91 1.66 5.04
CA ASP A 151 -8.90 1.40 6.48
C ASP A 151 -10.20 0.74 6.89
N ARG A 152 -10.10 -0.38 7.64
CA ARG A 152 -11.23 -1.23 8.02
C ARG A 152 -10.89 -2.09 9.25
N ASP A 153 -11.87 -2.85 9.76
CA ASP A 153 -11.70 -3.69 10.96
C ASP A 153 -10.49 -4.65 10.90
N SER A 154 -10.10 -5.09 9.70
CA SER A 154 -8.96 -5.99 9.50
C SER A 154 -7.59 -5.32 9.53
N GLY A 155 -7.55 -4.00 9.51
CA GLY A 155 -6.33 -3.17 9.54
C GLY A 155 -6.49 -1.85 8.79
N ASP A 156 -5.65 -0.88 9.16
CA ASP A 156 -5.60 0.45 8.55
C ASP A 156 -4.74 0.42 7.27
N TRP A 157 -5.25 -0.29 6.25
CA TRP A 157 -4.50 -0.61 5.02
C TRP A 157 -4.19 0.61 4.16
N GLY A 158 -5.12 1.56 4.10
CA GLY A 158 -4.92 2.81 3.39
C GLY A 158 -3.87 3.68 4.09
N THR A 159 -4.00 3.84 5.40
CA THR A 159 -3.04 4.58 6.23
C THR A 159 -1.64 3.96 6.13
N TYR A 160 -1.51 2.62 6.12
CA TYR A 160 -0.22 1.95 5.88
C TYR A 160 0.43 2.37 4.55
N VAL A 161 -0.32 2.39 3.46
CA VAL A 161 0.23 2.78 2.15
C VAL A 161 0.66 4.25 2.14
N LEU A 162 -0.18 5.13 2.68
CA LEU A 162 0.01 6.57 2.60
C LEU A 162 1.08 7.07 3.58
N ASP A 163 1.06 6.58 4.82
CA ASP A 163 1.85 7.17 5.91
C ASP A 163 3.13 6.38 6.26
N GLU A 164 3.23 5.09 5.86
CA GLU A 164 4.44 4.30 6.08
C GLU A 164 5.14 3.93 4.75
N LEU A 165 4.43 3.28 3.82
CA LEU A 165 5.04 2.72 2.62
C LEU A 165 5.60 3.82 1.71
N ILE A 166 4.78 4.79 1.30
CA ILE A 166 5.19 5.82 0.34
C ILE A 166 6.34 6.67 0.87
N PRO A 167 6.32 7.21 2.11
CA PRO A 167 7.44 7.94 2.67
C PRO A 167 8.75 7.13 2.70
N LEU A 168 8.66 5.84 3.06
CA LEU A 168 9.82 4.95 3.06
C LEU A 168 10.38 4.73 1.66
N LEU A 169 9.52 4.58 0.64
CA LEU A 169 9.96 4.43 -0.75
C LEU A 169 10.62 5.71 -1.27
N VAL A 170 10.06 6.87 -0.97
CA VAL A 170 10.61 8.18 -1.35
C VAL A 170 12.03 8.33 -0.82
N GLU A 171 12.25 8.07 0.47
CA GLU A 171 13.56 8.16 1.10
C GLU A 171 14.56 7.13 0.54
N ARG A 172 14.14 5.86 0.42
CA ARG A 172 15.04 4.74 0.10
C ARG A 172 15.45 4.62 -1.36
N PHE A 173 14.64 5.17 -2.25
CA PHE A 173 14.87 5.06 -3.68
C PHE A 173 15.11 6.40 -4.37
N ASP A 174 15.33 7.48 -3.60
CA ASP A 174 15.56 8.83 -4.11
C ASP A 174 14.48 9.26 -5.11
N ILE A 175 13.22 9.08 -4.70
CA ILE A 175 12.04 9.45 -5.49
C ILE A 175 11.79 10.95 -5.36
N ASP A 176 11.50 11.59 -6.48
CA ASP A 176 10.98 12.95 -6.51
C ASP A 176 9.53 12.97 -6.02
N PRO A 177 9.19 13.66 -4.92
CA PRO A 177 7.83 13.68 -4.39
C PRO A 177 6.80 14.27 -5.35
N ASP A 178 7.21 15.09 -6.31
CA ASP A 178 6.32 15.64 -7.34
C ASP A 178 6.07 14.65 -8.50
N LYS A 179 6.70 13.47 -8.48
CA LYS A 179 6.63 12.44 -9.54
C LYS A 179 6.14 11.10 -9.01
N ILE A 180 5.06 11.09 -8.23
CA ILE A 180 4.44 9.88 -7.69
C ILE A 180 3.09 9.67 -8.35
N ALA A 181 2.86 8.46 -8.86
CA ALA A 181 1.57 7.98 -9.32
C ALA A 181 1.16 6.75 -8.51
N ILE A 182 -0.15 6.57 -8.37
CA ILE A 182 -0.74 5.36 -7.81
C ILE A 182 -1.64 4.72 -8.85
N GLY A 183 -1.67 3.40 -8.89
CA GLY A 183 -2.59 2.66 -9.74
C GLY A 183 -2.71 1.22 -9.30
N GLY A 184 -3.57 0.48 -9.97
CA GLY A 184 -3.76 -0.93 -9.65
C GLY A 184 -4.82 -1.59 -10.49
N ILE A 185 -4.97 -2.89 -10.30
CA ILE A 185 -5.93 -3.72 -11.01
C ILE A 185 -7.04 -4.15 -10.05
N SER A 186 -8.30 -4.16 -10.50
CA SER A 186 -9.43 -4.69 -9.76
C SER A 186 -9.58 -4.02 -8.37
N MET A 187 -9.47 -4.77 -7.27
CA MET A 187 -9.37 -4.26 -5.91
C MET A 187 -8.33 -3.14 -5.78
N GLY A 188 -7.16 -3.31 -6.43
CA GLY A 188 -6.09 -2.31 -6.43
C GLY A 188 -6.45 -1.05 -7.23
N GLY A 189 -7.25 -1.16 -8.28
CA GLY A 189 -7.76 -0.04 -9.05
C GLY A 189 -8.74 0.81 -8.25
N PHE A 190 -9.68 0.17 -7.53
CA PHE A 190 -10.54 0.85 -6.56
C PHE A 190 -9.70 1.55 -5.49
N GLY A 191 -8.79 0.81 -4.83
CA GLY A 191 -7.94 1.36 -3.78
C GLY A 191 -7.06 2.52 -4.26
N ALA A 192 -6.60 2.50 -5.51
CA ALA A 192 -5.81 3.60 -6.05
C ALA A 192 -6.62 4.91 -6.09
N TYR A 193 -7.88 4.87 -6.53
CA TYR A 193 -8.73 6.05 -6.51
C TYR A 193 -9.07 6.50 -5.08
N ASP A 194 -9.36 5.54 -4.21
CA ASP A 194 -9.70 5.85 -2.83
C ASP A 194 -8.52 6.49 -2.08
N LEU A 195 -7.33 5.96 -2.22
CA LEU A 195 -6.11 6.53 -1.61
C LEU A 195 -5.74 7.89 -2.21
N ALA A 196 -5.90 8.05 -3.53
CA ALA A 196 -5.61 9.31 -4.20
C ALA A 196 -6.49 10.46 -3.69
N ARG A 197 -7.79 10.20 -3.42
CA ARG A 197 -8.68 11.23 -2.85
C ARG A 197 -8.35 11.59 -1.40
N LEU A 198 -7.83 10.63 -0.62
CA LEU A 198 -7.50 10.85 0.79
C LEU A 198 -6.25 11.72 0.98
N GLN A 199 -5.25 11.58 0.08
CA GLN A 199 -4.04 12.41 0.09
C GLN A 199 -3.73 12.95 -1.32
N PRO A 200 -4.54 13.89 -1.85
CA PRO A 200 -4.43 14.37 -3.23
C PRO A 200 -3.08 15.02 -3.54
N ASP A 201 -2.46 15.68 -2.56
CA ASP A 201 -1.16 16.34 -2.73
C ASP A 201 0.02 15.36 -2.89
N THR A 202 -0.19 14.07 -2.62
CA THR A 202 0.84 13.03 -2.75
C THR A 202 1.00 12.56 -4.18
N PHE A 203 -0.07 12.59 -4.97
CA PHE A 203 -0.11 11.97 -6.28
C PHE A 203 -0.35 12.98 -7.40
N CYS A 204 0.47 12.95 -8.41
CA CYS A 204 0.21 13.71 -9.63
C CYS A 204 -0.62 12.93 -10.66
N ALA A 205 -0.79 11.63 -10.48
CA ALA A 205 -1.56 10.78 -11.37
C ALA A 205 -2.14 9.56 -10.64
N VAL A 206 -3.34 9.15 -11.04
CA VAL A 206 -4.03 7.96 -10.55
C VAL A 206 -4.60 7.15 -11.72
N ALA A 207 -4.52 5.82 -11.63
CA ALA A 207 -5.10 4.93 -12.63
C ALA A 207 -5.77 3.71 -12.02
N GLY A 208 -6.97 3.40 -12.49
CA GLY A 208 -7.64 2.11 -12.25
C GLY A 208 -7.65 1.30 -13.54
N HIS A 209 -7.16 0.07 -13.45
CA HIS A 209 -7.19 -0.90 -14.53
C HIS A 209 -8.21 -1.98 -14.17
N SER A 210 -9.34 -2.05 -14.89
CA SER A 210 -10.48 -2.89 -14.50
C SER A 210 -10.84 -2.69 -13.01
N PRO A 211 -11.02 -1.47 -12.49
CA PRO A 211 -11.20 -1.25 -11.06
C PRO A 211 -12.51 -1.86 -10.56
N ALA A 212 -12.49 -2.47 -9.37
CA ALA A 212 -13.67 -3.08 -8.78
C ALA A 212 -14.56 -2.01 -8.13
N ILE A 213 -15.32 -1.28 -8.93
CA ILE A 213 -16.22 -0.21 -8.51
C ILE A 213 -17.67 -0.71 -8.58
N TRP A 214 -18.48 -0.38 -7.56
CA TRP A 214 -19.90 -0.74 -7.48
C TRP A 214 -20.74 0.50 -7.30
N GLU A 215 -21.93 0.49 -7.92
CA GLU A 215 -22.89 1.58 -7.78
C GLU A 215 -23.62 1.58 -6.42
N SER A 216 -23.65 0.44 -5.74
CA SER A 216 -24.35 0.32 -4.45
C SER A 216 -23.73 -0.74 -3.53
N ALA A 217 -23.93 -0.57 -2.21
CA ALA A 217 -23.49 -1.54 -1.20
C ALA A 217 -24.08 -2.95 -1.41
N GLY A 218 -25.26 -3.06 -2.04
CA GLY A 218 -25.92 -4.34 -2.28
C GLY A 218 -25.31 -5.19 -3.39
N GLU A 219 -24.39 -4.62 -4.17
CA GLU A 219 -23.72 -5.28 -5.29
C GLU A 219 -22.28 -5.69 -4.97
N THR A 220 -21.74 -5.20 -3.85
CA THR A 220 -20.36 -5.45 -3.47
C THR A 220 -20.06 -6.92 -3.25
N ALA A 221 -18.85 -7.35 -3.59
CA ALA A 221 -18.40 -8.69 -3.30
C ALA A 221 -18.29 -8.93 -1.79
N ASP A 222 -18.59 -10.16 -1.34
CA ASP A 222 -18.46 -10.54 0.06
C ASP A 222 -17.06 -10.18 0.62
N GLY A 223 -17.04 -9.39 1.69
CA GLY A 223 -15.82 -8.96 2.36
C GLY A 223 -15.05 -7.83 1.65
N ALA A 224 -15.66 -7.16 0.67
CA ALA A 224 -15.08 -5.96 0.09
C ALA A 224 -15.11 -4.76 1.05
N PHE A 225 -16.17 -4.66 1.84
CA PHE A 225 -16.39 -3.67 2.90
C PHE A 225 -16.82 -4.36 4.17
N ASP A 226 -16.60 -3.74 5.32
CA ASP A 226 -17.00 -4.31 6.62
C ASP A 226 -18.52 -4.28 6.81
N ASP A 227 -19.17 -3.19 6.38
CA ASP A 227 -20.63 -3.01 6.39
C ASP A 227 -21.05 -1.91 5.39
N ALA A 228 -22.31 -1.48 5.48
CA ALA A 228 -22.85 -0.44 4.61
C ALA A 228 -22.29 0.96 4.91
N ASP A 229 -21.95 1.25 6.17
CA ASP A 229 -21.38 2.54 6.57
C ASP A 229 -19.91 2.65 6.04
N ASP A 230 -19.18 1.54 6.04
CA ASP A 230 -17.86 1.44 5.44
C ASP A 230 -17.93 1.67 3.92
N PHE A 231 -18.88 1.05 3.23
CA PHE A 231 -19.13 1.34 1.81
C PHE A 231 -19.45 2.82 1.57
N GLU A 232 -20.38 3.41 2.34
CA GLU A 232 -20.77 4.83 2.16
C GLU A 232 -19.59 5.79 2.37
N THR A 233 -18.67 5.44 3.27
CA THR A 233 -17.45 6.22 3.53
C THR A 233 -16.47 6.17 2.36
N ASN A 234 -16.44 5.06 1.63
CA ASN A 234 -15.50 4.79 0.54
C ASN A 234 -16.19 4.68 -0.84
N ASP A 235 -17.43 5.13 -0.96
CA ASP A 235 -18.17 5.22 -2.23
C ASP A 235 -17.59 6.33 -3.10
N ILE A 236 -16.61 5.96 -3.93
CA ILE A 236 -15.87 6.91 -4.78
C ILE A 236 -16.76 7.55 -5.86
N ILE A 237 -17.85 6.90 -6.30
CA ILE A 237 -18.83 7.48 -7.24
C ILE A 237 -19.56 8.64 -6.57
N ALA A 238 -20.17 8.38 -5.40
CA ALA A 238 -20.91 9.39 -4.68
C ALA A 238 -20.00 10.54 -4.19
N ILE A 239 -18.74 10.23 -3.85
CA ILE A 239 -17.75 11.23 -3.43
C ILE A 239 -17.38 12.11 -4.61
N ALA A 240 -17.01 11.56 -5.76
CA ALA A 240 -16.68 12.31 -6.98
C ALA A 240 -17.86 13.16 -7.45
N GLY A 241 -19.09 12.65 -7.32
CA GLY A 241 -20.30 13.39 -7.66
C GLY A 241 -20.59 14.58 -6.73
N ARG A 242 -20.11 14.55 -5.49
CA ARG A 242 -20.29 15.63 -4.50
C ARG A 242 -19.12 16.61 -4.48
N ASP A 243 -17.91 16.10 -4.55
CA ASP A 243 -16.66 16.87 -4.44
C ASP A 243 -15.53 16.19 -5.24
N PRO A 244 -15.32 16.53 -6.50
CA PRO A 244 -14.27 15.98 -7.32
C PRO A 244 -12.90 16.62 -7.07
N SER A 245 -12.84 17.65 -6.21
CA SER A 245 -11.62 18.45 -6.00
C SER A 245 -10.36 17.63 -5.69
N PRO A 246 -10.42 16.46 -5.03
CA PRO A 246 -9.24 15.62 -4.85
C PRO A 246 -8.59 15.16 -6.17
N TYR A 247 -9.35 15.07 -7.26
CA TYR A 247 -8.86 14.59 -8.56
C TYR A 247 -8.56 15.72 -9.58
N GLU A 248 -8.92 16.98 -9.28
CA GLU A 248 -8.83 18.08 -10.27
C GLU A 248 -7.40 18.35 -10.77
N ASP A 249 -6.42 18.24 -9.88
CA ASP A 249 -5.02 18.48 -10.22
C ASP A 249 -4.27 17.23 -10.67
N MET A 250 -4.91 16.04 -10.60
CA MET A 250 -4.31 14.78 -11.02
C MET A 250 -4.58 14.46 -12.49
N LYS A 251 -3.72 13.65 -13.07
CA LYS A 251 -4.00 12.94 -14.31
C LYS A 251 -4.69 11.63 -13.98
N VAL A 252 -5.91 11.45 -14.48
CA VAL A 252 -6.75 10.29 -14.18
C VAL A 252 -6.85 9.38 -15.40
N TRP A 253 -6.68 8.07 -15.19
CA TRP A 253 -6.86 7.03 -16.21
C TRP A 253 -7.79 5.94 -15.68
N LEU A 254 -8.71 5.52 -16.53
CA LEU A 254 -9.65 4.42 -16.30
C LEU A 254 -9.65 3.51 -17.52
N ASP A 255 -9.51 2.22 -17.34
CA ASP A 255 -9.72 1.25 -18.41
C ASP A 255 -10.36 -0.05 -17.92
N ALA A 256 -11.14 -0.67 -18.78
CA ALA A 256 -11.75 -1.97 -18.57
C ALA A 256 -11.98 -2.71 -19.90
N GLY A 257 -12.11 -4.03 -19.81
CA GLY A 257 -12.56 -4.83 -20.96
C GLY A 257 -14.07 -4.64 -21.21
N ASP A 258 -14.49 -4.81 -22.47
CA ASP A 258 -15.91 -4.67 -22.84
C ASP A 258 -16.82 -5.73 -22.17
N ASP A 259 -16.24 -6.84 -21.72
CA ASP A 259 -16.93 -7.92 -20.97
C ASP A 259 -16.59 -7.89 -19.48
N ASP A 260 -16.07 -6.78 -18.93
CA ASP A 260 -15.70 -6.65 -17.52
C ASP A 260 -16.96 -6.53 -16.64
N PRO A 261 -17.11 -7.30 -15.56
CA PRO A 261 -18.28 -7.25 -14.69
C PRO A 261 -18.41 -5.94 -13.89
N PHE A 262 -17.38 -5.11 -13.83
CA PHE A 262 -17.37 -3.81 -13.12
C PHE A 262 -17.61 -2.62 -14.07
N LEU A 263 -17.82 -2.86 -15.36
CA LEU A 263 -17.91 -1.82 -16.37
C LEU A 263 -19.00 -0.77 -16.05
N ASP A 264 -20.16 -1.19 -15.55
CA ASP A 264 -21.26 -0.27 -15.19
C ASP A 264 -20.82 0.70 -14.07
N GLY A 265 -20.11 0.21 -13.03
CA GLY A 265 -19.57 1.03 -11.95
C GLY A 265 -18.43 1.96 -12.43
N ASP A 266 -17.59 1.49 -13.35
CA ASP A 266 -16.53 2.27 -13.97
C ASP A 266 -17.08 3.43 -14.79
N GLU A 267 -18.12 3.18 -15.60
CA GLU A 267 -18.83 4.21 -16.37
C GLU A 267 -19.53 5.23 -15.45
N ALA A 268 -20.16 4.77 -14.36
CA ALA A 268 -20.77 5.67 -13.38
C ALA A 268 -19.75 6.58 -12.69
N PHE A 269 -18.55 6.04 -12.37
CA PHE A 269 -17.46 6.85 -11.80
C PHE A 269 -16.90 7.83 -12.81
N GLU A 270 -16.72 7.44 -14.09
CA GLU A 270 -16.34 8.34 -15.18
C GLU A 270 -17.33 9.49 -15.31
N GLU A 271 -18.65 9.19 -15.35
CA GLU A 271 -19.70 10.19 -15.48
C GLU A 271 -19.64 11.18 -14.29
N ALA A 272 -19.54 10.68 -13.07
CA ALA A 272 -19.43 11.51 -11.86
C ALA A 272 -18.23 12.48 -11.92
N LEU A 273 -17.06 12.01 -12.38
CA LEU A 273 -15.88 12.85 -12.57
C LEU A 273 -16.12 13.91 -13.66
N ARG A 274 -16.64 13.52 -14.83
CA ARG A 274 -16.86 14.42 -16.00
C ARG A 274 -17.90 15.48 -15.73
N GLU A 275 -18.99 15.14 -15.08
CA GLU A 275 -20.03 16.10 -14.71
C GLU A 275 -19.51 17.19 -13.77
N ASN A 276 -18.47 16.88 -13.01
CA ASN A 276 -17.84 17.79 -12.06
C ASN A 276 -16.49 18.36 -12.53
N GLY A 277 -16.17 18.25 -13.83
CA GLY A 277 -15.06 18.97 -14.46
C GLY A 277 -13.73 18.23 -14.50
N VAL A 278 -13.66 16.99 -14.00
CA VAL A 278 -12.48 16.12 -14.11
C VAL A 278 -12.64 15.22 -15.35
N PHE A 279 -11.66 15.22 -16.25
CA PHE A 279 -11.73 14.50 -17.53
C PHE A 279 -10.70 13.37 -17.57
N PRO A 280 -11.05 12.15 -17.10
CA PRO A 280 -10.16 11.00 -17.18
C PRO A 280 -9.85 10.62 -18.64
N VAL A 281 -8.69 10.02 -18.86
CA VAL A 281 -8.44 9.21 -20.05
C VAL A 281 -9.15 7.89 -19.84
N VAL A 282 -10.09 7.57 -20.70
CA VAL A 282 -10.90 6.34 -20.62
C VAL A 282 -10.59 5.45 -21.81
N LYS A 283 -10.45 4.16 -21.55
CA LYS A 283 -10.19 3.13 -22.57
C LYS A 283 -11.06 1.92 -22.31
N HIS A 284 -11.78 1.50 -23.33
CA HIS A 284 -12.44 0.20 -23.35
C HIS A 284 -11.84 -0.62 -24.49
N GLY A 285 -11.80 -1.93 -24.33
CA GLY A 285 -11.24 -2.83 -25.31
C GLY A 285 -11.71 -4.25 -25.20
N ASP A 286 -11.50 -5.03 -26.25
CA ASP A 286 -11.85 -6.47 -26.27
C ASP A 286 -11.23 -7.18 -25.07
N GLY A 287 -12.03 -7.84 -24.24
CA GLY A 287 -11.60 -8.64 -23.11
C GLY A 287 -12.52 -8.52 -21.90
N GLY A 288 -12.18 -9.23 -20.85
CA GLY A 288 -12.92 -9.24 -19.58
C GLY A 288 -12.02 -8.90 -18.39
N HIS A 289 -12.47 -9.30 -17.21
CA HIS A 289 -11.75 -9.09 -15.95
C HIS A 289 -10.70 -10.19 -15.73
N ASP A 290 -9.66 -10.22 -16.54
CA ASP A 290 -8.69 -11.31 -16.53
C ASP A 290 -7.26 -10.89 -16.92
N SER A 291 -6.33 -11.79 -16.64
CA SER A 291 -4.91 -11.58 -16.90
C SER A 291 -4.55 -11.42 -18.39
N ASP A 292 -5.36 -11.93 -19.31
CA ASP A 292 -5.08 -11.79 -20.76
C ASP A 292 -5.31 -10.33 -21.17
N TYR A 293 -6.40 -9.69 -20.69
CA TYR A 293 -6.66 -8.27 -20.89
C TYR A 293 -5.53 -7.42 -20.30
N TRP A 294 -5.21 -7.61 -19.01
CA TRP A 294 -4.19 -6.79 -18.34
C TRP A 294 -2.80 -6.99 -18.91
N ASN A 295 -2.41 -8.22 -19.22
CA ASN A 295 -1.12 -8.51 -19.84
C ASN A 295 -0.96 -7.92 -21.25
N GLY A 296 -2.06 -7.82 -22.00
CA GLY A 296 -2.08 -7.17 -23.29
C GLY A 296 -1.84 -5.67 -23.24
N ASN A 297 -2.14 -5.04 -22.09
CA ASN A 297 -2.17 -3.58 -21.95
C ASN A 297 -0.96 -2.96 -21.23
N TRP A 298 -0.02 -3.75 -20.66
CA TRP A 298 1.13 -3.22 -19.91
C TRP A 298 1.93 -2.14 -20.65
N ARG A 299 2.07 -2.25 -21.96
CA ARG A 299 2.77 -1.24 -22.76
C ARG A 299 2.05 0.11 -22.74
N GLU A 300 0.74 0.10 -22.81
CA GLU A 300 -0.08 1.31 -22.75
C GLU A 300 -0.07 1.89 -21.33
N TYR A 301 -0.27 1.08 -20.30
CA TYR A 301 -0.23 1.48 -18.91
C TYR A 301 1.07 2.19 -18.54
N LEU A 302 2.20 1.52 -18.73
CA LEU A 302 3.51 2.07 -18.41
C LEU A 302 3.89 3.26 -19.28
N GLY A 303 3.45 3.26 -20.55
CA GLY A 303 3.61 4.38 -21.47
C GLY A 303 2.91 5.63 -20.96
N TRP A 304 1.68 5.50 -20.46
CA TRP A 304 0.93 6.58 -19.87
C TRP A 304 1.57 7.08 -18.56
N TYR A 305 1.87 6.19 -17.61
CA TYR A 305 2.53 6.58 -16.37
C TYR A 305 3.84 7.36 -16.62
N ALA A 306 4.69 6.85 -17.51
CA ALA A 306 5.94 7.53 -17.85
C ALA A 306 5.74 8.91 -18.48
N HIS A 307 4.66 9.08 -19.27
CA HIS A 307 4.32 10.36 -19.88
C HIS A 307 3.85 11.38 -18.85
N VAL A 308 2.89 10.99 -17.99
CA VAL A 308 2.29 11.92 -17.01
C VAL A 308 3.28 12.31 -15.92
N LEU A 309 4.05 11.35 -15.39
CA LEU A 309 5.07 11.60 -14.36
C LEU A 309 6.15 12.59 -14.83
N ARG A 310 6.55 12.52 -16.10
CA ARG A 310 7.45 13.52 -16.68
C ARG A 310 6.79 14.91 -16.72
N LYS A 311 5.51 15.00 -17.07
CA LYS A 311 4.76 16.26 -17.09
C LYS A 311 4.59 16.89 -15.71
N CYS A 312 4.36 16.06 -14.69
CA CYS A 312 4.28 16.52 -13.31
C CYS A 312 5.59 17.19 -12.87
N GLY A 313 6.74 16.57 -13.14
CA GLY A 313 8.03 17.18 -12.83
C GLY A 313 8.30 18.48 -13.56
N GLU A 314 7.95 18.57 -14.86
CA GLU A 314 8.08 19.82 -15.64
C GLU A 314 7.24 20.96 -15.03
N GLN A 315 6.01 20.67 -14.58
CA GLN A 315 5.13 21.66 -13.93
C GLN A 315 5.66 22.11 -12.56
N ALA A 316 6.19 21.19 -11.76
CA ALA A 316 6.79 21.52 -10.48
C ALA A 316 8.02 22.44 -10.61
N GLU A 317 8.88 22.18 -11.59
CA GLU A 317 10.04 23.03 -11.90
C GLU A 317 9.60 24.44 -12.31
N GLU A 318 8.60 24.60 -13.21
CA GLU A 318 8.06 25.90 -13.63
C GLU A 318 7.50 26.70 -12.44
N VAL A 319 6.76 26.05 -11.52
CA VAL A 319 6.21 26.68 -10.31
C VAL A 319 7.32 27.12 -9.37
N SER A 320 8.36 26.29 -9.19
CA SER A 320 9.50 26.62 -8.36
C SER A 320 10.31 27.81 -8.90
N GLU A 321 10.54 27.90 -10.20
CA GLU A 321 11.25 28.99 -10.83
C GLU A 321 10.45 30.30 -10.85
N SER A 322 9.11 30.22 -10.87
CA SER A 322 8.21 31.39 -10.86
C SER A 322 8.08 32.07 -9.49
N LYS A 323 8.43 31.38 -8.40
CA LYS A 323 8.43 31.97 -7.06
C LYS A 323 9.58 32.97 -6.95
N PRO A 324 9.33 34.30 -6.73
CA PRO A 324 10.39 35.28 -6.59
C PRO A 324 11.29 34.90 -5.41
N SER A 325 12.58 34.72 -5.71
CA SER A 325 13.60 34.51 -4.69
C SER A 325 13.56 35.73 -3.76
N GLY A 326 12.97 35.59 -2.58
CA GLY A 326 13.00 36.60 -1.52
C GLY A 326 14.42 36.79 -1.01
N ARG A 327 15.26 37.47 -1.79
CA ARG A 327 16.50 38.04 -1.27
C ARG A 327 16.10 39.08 -0.26
N GLY A 328 16.16 38.73 1.02
CA GLY A 328 16.13 39.64 2.13
C GLY A 328 17.21 40.69 1.92
N GLY A 329 16.79 41.88 1.49
CA GLY A 329 17.61 43.07 1.52
C GLY A 329 17.98 43.35 2.96
N ALA A 330 19.23 43.04 3.34
CA ALA A 330 19.84 43.59 4.53
C ALA A 330 19.91 45.11 4.35
N SER A 331 18.97 45.80 4.95
CA SER A 331 19.04 47.27 5.10
C SER A 331 20.17 47.60 6.05
N ASP A 332 21.30 48.00 5.51
CA ASP A 332 22.35 48.75 6.24
C ASP A 332 21.73 50.02 6.80
N ARG A 333 21.42 50.01 8.10
CA ARG A 333 21.18 51.20 8.86
C ARG A 333 22.52 51.68 9.43
N ASN A 334 23.26 52.48 8.66
CA ASN A 334 24.24 53.41 9.17
C ASN A 334 23.53 54.73 9.44
N GLY A 335 23.25 54.98 10.68
CA GLY A 335 22.80 56.27 11.18
C GLY A 335 24.02 57.14 11.51
N PRO A 336 24.04 58.47 11.20
CA PRO A 336 24.93 59.41 11.84
C PRO A 336 24.33 60.02 13.08
N SER A 337 25.15 60.08 14.08
CA SER A 337 25.09 60.73 15.38
C SER A 337 24.57 62.19 15.36
N SER A 338 23.81 62.49 16.41
CA SER A 338 23.45 63.82 16.88
C SER A 338 24.66 64.72 17.15
N PRO A 339 24.43 66.08 17.22
CA PRO A 339 24.41 66.69 18.50
C PRO A 339 23.44 67.88 18.69
N GLY A 340 22.82 67.90 19.87
CA GLY A 340 22.82 69.06 20.75
C GLY A 340 21.83 70.23 20.56
N ALA A 341 20.93 70.30 21.53
CA ALA A 341 20.63 71.50 22.41
C ALA A 341 19.61 72.57 22.00
N ARG A 342 18.78 72.74 22.94
CA ARG A 342 18.15 73.92 23.56
C ARG A 342 16.67 74.18 23.26
N ARG A 343 15.94 74.01 24.33
CA ARG A 343 15.07 74.91 25.11
C ARG A 343 14.55 76.13 24.35
N ASP A 344 13.30 76.27 24.50
CA ASP A 344 12.44 77.41 25.00
C ASP A 344 11.11 77.29 24.23
N GLY A 345 9.94 77.24 24.77
CA GLY A 345 9.32 78.09 25.75
C GLY A 345 8.02 78.61 25.17
N ASN A 346 6.95 78.40 25.90
CA ASN A 346 5.81 79.31 26.02
C ASN A 346 4.56 79.12 25.14
N SER A 347 3.54 78.73 25.84
CA SER A 347 2.20 79.29 25.97
C SER A 347 1.28 79.57 24.78
N GLY A 348 0.08 79.07 24.93
CA GLY A 348 -1.11 79.94 24.94
C GLY A 348 -2.10 79.67 23.81
N ALA A 349 -3.21 79.33 24.25
CA ALA A 349 -4.60 79.47 23.90
C ALA A 349 -5.32 78.21 23.54
#